data_85a7cef18ef3d4f99b3a02773306ac10
#
_entry.id   85a7cef18ef3d4f99b3a02773306ac10
#
_cell.length_a   1.000
_cell.length_b   1.000
_cell.length_c   1.000
_cell.angle_alpha   90.00
_cell.angle_beta   90.00
_cell.angle_gamma   90.00
#
_symmetry.space_group_name_H-M   'P 1'
#
loop_
_entity.id
_entity.type
_entity.pdbx_description
1 polymer ?
#
loop_
_entity_poly.entity_id
_entity_poly.type
_entity_poly.pdbx_seq_one_letter_code
_entity_poly.pdbx_strand_id
1 'polypeptide(L)'
;VTGYINHWNPKVDLKTNICRQILSRNGYMYNKAENIIGASLRELSVYDTILACIAGGCDKLNDLYLKTGFSRAKISVYMKNLAASDIIEKAVSFETGGWENAKKGVYRIRDNYVNFWFRFIYPHLSALYMMSAEEFYDTYIEPGLNTYLNRYFVGVCMEYLWLLNLTGKLPLHIKKMGTWIGKTGNIDIIAQNEVRENLVGLCNWEKPQVTMEMCEELFANMKKAKISANYYFLFSASTFEQAVVEMAEQDKRFVLIDMSEL
;
A
#
# COMPACT_ATOMS: atom_id res chain seq x y z
N VAL A 1 -7.31 11.49 8.66
CA VAL A 1 -5.85 11.22 8.72
C VAL A 1 -5.15 12.15 9.71
N THR A 2 -5.33 13.46 9.63
CA THR A 2 -4.71 14.44 10.56
C THR A 2 -5.03 14.18 12.05
N GLY A 3 -6.22 13.65 12.35
CA GLY A 3 -6.61 13.31 13.72
C GLY A 3 -5.78 12.21 14.38
N TYR A 4 -5.15 11.32 13.61
CA TYR A 4 -4.28 10.28 14.16
C TYR A 4 -2.87 10.81 14.47
N ILE A 5 -2.33 11.66 13.61
CA ILE A 5 -0.98 12.21 13.75
C ILE A 5 -0.84 13.09 15.00
N ASN A 6 -1.89 13.82 15.37
CA ASN A 6 -1.89 14.69 16.55
C ASN A 6 -1.66 13.94 17.87
N HIS A 7 -1.92 12.63 17.91
CA HIS A 7 -1.69 11.78 19.09
C HIS A 7 -0.37 11.02 19.02
N TRP A 8 0.37 11.18 17.93
CA TRP A 8 1.65 10.53 17.71
C TRP A 8 2.79 11.36 18.31
N ASN A 9 3.66 10.73 19.08
CA ASN A 9 4.81 11.42 19.67
C ASN A 9 6.04 11.26 18.74
N PRO A 10 6.50 12.33 18.06
CA PRO A 10 7.65 12.24 17.16
C PRO A 10 9.00 12.03 17.88
N LYS A 11 9.04 12.11 19.19
CA LYS A 11 10.26 11.95 20.01
C LYS A 11 10.52 10.51 20.42
N VAL A 12 9.63 9.59 20.12
CA VAL A 12 9.77 8.16 20.44
C VAL A 12 9.64 7.34 19.15
N ASP A 13 10.16 6.11 19.18
CA ASP A 13 10.13 5.22 18.05
C ASP A 13 8.71 4.77 17.66
N LEU A 14 8.61 4.11 16.51
CA LEU A 14 7.36 3.61 15.96
C LEU A 14 6.70 2.57 16.87
N LYS A 15 7.48 1.63 17.41
CA LYS A 15 7.00 0.60 18.33
C LYS A 15 6.35 1.21 19.56
N THR A 16 7.04 2.15 20.22
CA THR A 16 6.53 2.85 21.39
C THR A 16 5.22 3.58 21.12
N ASN A 17 5.11 4.25 19.96
CA ASN A 17 3.87 4.90 19.56
C ASN A 17 2.72 3.89 19.34
N ILE A 18 2.96 2.81 18.63
CA ILE A 18 1.96 1.77 18.38
C ILE A 18 1.50 1.15 19.71
N CYS A 19 2.43 0.77 20.59
CA CYS A 19 2.09 0.19 21.89
C CYS A 19 1.24 1.13 22.74
N ARG A 20 1.58 2.41 22.80
CA ARG A 20 0.87 3.40 23.64
C ARG A 20 -0.46 3.83 23.06
N GLN A 21 -0.55 4.06 21.74
CA GLN A 21 -1.73 4.69 21.13
C GLN A 21 -2.73 3.68 20.61
N ILE A 22 -2.27 2.49 20.16
CA ILE A 22 -3.11 1.51 19.48
C ILE A 22 -3.36 0.28 20.36
N LEU A 23 -2.31 -0.27 21.01
CA LEU A 23 -2.42 -1.54 21.73
C LEU A 23 -2.79 -1.36 23.20
N SER A 24 -2.50 -0.21 23.81
CA SER A 24 -2.87 0.09 25.20
C SER A 24 -4.36 0.44 25.29
N ARG A 25 -5.06 -0.11 26.30
CA ARG A 25 -6.48 0.19 26.60
C ARG A 25 -6.77 1.67 26.80
N ASN A 26 -5.78 2.43 27.27
CA ASN A 26 -5.88 3.88 27.47
C ASN A 26 -5.43 4.68 26.23
N GLY A 27 -5.01 4.01 25.16
CA GLY A 27 -4.57 4.64 23.93
C GLY A 27 -5.74 5.26 23.16
N TYR A 28 -5.51 6.43 22.58
CA TYR A 28 -6.53 7.17 21.84
C TYR A 28 -7.15 6.36 20.69
N MET A 29 -6.37 5.47 20.09
CA MET A 29 -6.81 4.67 18.93
C MET A 29 -7.31 3.26 19.28
N TYR A 30 -7.26 2.83 20.54
CA TYR A 30 -7.54 1.45 20.95
C TYR A 30 -8.86 0.89 20.38
N ASN A 31 -9.99 1.62 20.52
CA ASN A 31 -11.31 1.19 20.07
C ASN A 31 -11.75 1.91 18.77
N LYS A 32 -10.88 2.68 18.13
CA LYS A 32 -11.31 3.59 17.08
C LYS A 32 -11.70 2.88 15.79
N ALA A 33 -11.06 1.76 15.46
CA ALA A 33 -11.41 0.99 14.27
C ALA A 33 -12.82 0.37 14.38
N GLU A 34 -13.14 -0.22 15.53
CA GLU A 34 -14.47 -0.77 15.80
C GLU A 34 -15.56 0.30 15.74
N ASN A 35 -15.28 1.48 16.29
CA ASN A 35 -16.21 2.61 16.27
C ASN A 35 -16.46 3.12 14.84
N ILE A 36 -15.43 3.19 13.98
CA ILE A 36 -15.57 3.63 12.60
C ILE A 36 -16.48 2.68 11.81
N ILE A 37 -16.32 1.38 12.01
CA ILE A 37 -17.07 0.36 11.29
C ILE A 37 -18.48 0.22 11.89
N GLY A 38 -18.59 0.16 13.19
CA GLY A 38 -19.87 0.01 13.91
C GLY A 38 -20.84 1.17 13.69
N ALA A 39 -20.33 2.36 13.44
CA ALA A 39 -21.17 3.53 13.14
C ALA A 39 -21.89 3.44 11.78
N SER A 40 -21.36 2.64 10.84
CA SER A 40 -21.82 2.63 9.45
C SER A 40 -22.53 1.34 9.03
N LEU A 41 -22.36 0.23 9.76
CA LEU A 41 -22.76 -1.09 9.28
C LEU A 41 -23.54 -1.90 10.34
N ARG A 42 -24.48 -2.73 9.86
CA ARG A 42 -25.16 -3.78 10.64
C ARG A 42 -24.54 -5.14 10.29
N GLU A 43 -24.70 -6.16 11.14
CA GLU A 43 -24.11 -7.51 10.94
C GLU A 43 -22.58 -7.48 10.82
N LEU A 44 -21.92 -6.87 11.80
CA LEU A 44 -20.48 -6.58 11.83
C LEU A 44 -19.60 -7.80 11.52
N SER A 45 -19.93 -8.99 12.02
CA SER A 45 -19.09 -10.20 11.86
C SER A 45 -18.78 -10.58 10.42
N VAL A 46 -19.71 -10.32 9.49
CA VAL A 46 -19.50 -10.60 8.05
C VAL A 46 -18.58 -9.55 7.43
N TYR A 47 -18.81 -8.28 7.75
CA TYR A 47 -17.96 -7.19 7.28
C TYR A 47 -16.53 -7.33 7.83
N ASP A 48 -16.39 -7.67 9.10
CA ASP A 48 -15.08 -7.87 9.73
C ASP A 48 -14.30 -9.01 9.06
N THR A 49 -14.98 -10.11 8.73
CA THR A 49 -14.35 -11.23 7.99
C THR A 49 -13.86 -10.78 6.61
N ILE A 50 -14.64 -10.00 5.89
CA ILE A 50 -14.27 -9.48 4.57
C ILE A 50 -13.10 -8.49 4.70
N LEU A 51 -13.17 -7.56 5.65
CA LEU A 51 -12.13 -6.56 5.87
C LEU A 51 -10.80 -7.20 6.32
N ALA A 52 -10.86 -8.19 7.20
CA ALA A 52 -9.68 -8.97 7.59
C ALA A 52 -9.04 -9.69 6.40
N CYS A 53 -9.86 -10.27 5.51
CA CYS A 53 -9.35 -10.87 4.27
C CYS A 53 -8.69 -9.84 3.36
N ILE A 54 -9.30 -8.66 3.16
CA ILE A 54 -8.72 -7.59 2.33
C ILE A 54 -7.40 -7.10 2.93
N ALA A 55 -7.37 -6.82 4.23
CA ALA A 55 -6.17 -6.41 4.95
C ALA A 55 -5.07 -7.49 4.90
N GLY A 56 -5.47 -8.77 4.85
CA GLY A 56 -4.60 -9.93 4.70
C GLY A 56 -4.09 -10.18 3.28
N GLY A 57 -4.50 -9.36 2.28
CA GLY A 57 -4.05 -9.47 0.89
C GLY A 57 -5.03 -10.14 -0.08
N CYS A 58 -6.24 -10.53 0.37
CA CYS A 58 -7.30 -11.02 -0.51
C CYS A 58 -8.03 -9.84 -1.17
N ASP A 59 -7.38 -9.19 -2.09
CA ASP A 59 -7.84 -7.91 -2.66
C ASP A 59 -8.73 -8.06 -3.90
N LYS A 60 -8.99 -9.31 -4.38
CA LYS A 60 -9.87 -9.62 -5.51
C LYS A 60 -11.11 -10.37 -5.04
N LEU A 61 -12.25 -10.15 -5.71
CA LEU A 61 -13.51 -10.83 -5.36
C LEU A 61 -13.40 -12.35 -5.34
N ASN A 62 -12.60 -12.93 -6.25
CA ASN A 62 -12.42 -14.38 -6.28
C ASN A 62 -11.63 -14.88 -5.07
N ASP A 63 -10.64 -14.14 -4.62
CA ASP A 63 -9.82 -14.50 -3.46
C ASP A 63 -10.65 -14.40 -2.17
N LEU A 64 -11.49 -13.36 -2.06
CA LEU A 64 -12.47 -13.24 -0.98
C LEU A 64 -13.44 -14.43 -0.94
N TYR A 65 -13.98 -14.84 -2.09
CA TYR A 65 -14.84 -16.02 -2.18
C TYR A 65 -14.15 -17.29 -1.68
N LEU A 66 -12.93 -17.55 -2.15
CA LEU A 66 -12.17 -18.75 -1.78
C LEU A 66 -11.79 -18.75 -0.29
N LYS A 67 -11.41 -17.59 0.25
CA LYS A 67 -10.90 -17.47 1.62
C LYS A 67 -12.01 -17.45 2.67
N THR A 68 -13.13 -16.75 2.40
CA THR A 68 -14.23 -16.60 3.37
C THR A 68 -15.25 -17.74 3.33
N GLY A 69 -15.33 -18.48 2.23
CA GLY A 69 -16.39 -19.47 1.99
C GLY A 69 -17.78 -18.85 1.76
N PHE A 70 -17.91 -17.51 1.71
CA PHE A 70 -19.19 -16.87 1.42
C PHE A 70 -19.54 -16.97 -0.07
N SER A 71 -20.82 -17.03 -0.40
CA SER A 71 -21.27 -17.02 -1.80
C SER A 71 -20.86 -15.73 -2.50
N ARG A 72 -20.65 -15.81 -3.82
CA ARG A 72 -20.29 -14.64 -4.64
C ARG A 72 -21.35 -13.53 -4.56
N ALA A 73 -22.63 -13.91 -4.51
CA ALA A 73 -23.72 -12.97 -4.37
C ALA A 73 -23.64 -12.22 -3.03
N LYS A 74 -23.41 -12.96 -1.92
CA LYS A 74 -23.22 -12.36 -0.60
C LYS A 74 -22.05 -11.38 -0.59
N ILE A 75 -20.85 -11.79 -1.03
CA ILE A 75 -19.68 -10.92 -1.10
C ILE A 75 -19.97 -9.66 -1.91
N SER A 76 -20.61 -9.78 -3.10
CA SER A 76 -20.89 -8.62 -3.95
C SER A 76 -21.79 -7.58 -3.25
N VAL A 77 -22.78 -8.03 -2.47
CA VAL A 77 -23.66 -7.11 -1.70
C VAL A 77 -22.86 -6.39 -0.61
N TYR A 78 -22.07 -7.13 0.19
CA TYR A 78 -21.29 -6.54 1.27
C TYR A 78 -20.18 -5.60 0.76
N MET A 79 -19.51 -5.96 -0.33
CA MET A 79 -18.52 -5.10 -0.98
C MET A 79 -19.15 -3.79 -1.51
N LYS A 80 -20.37 -3.86 -2.06
CA LYS A 80 -21.09 -2.67 -2.49
C LYS A 80 -21.42 -1.75 -1.31
N ASN A 81 -21.85 -2.31 -0.18
CA ASN A 81 -22.14 -1.54 1.03
C ASN A 81 -20.87 -0.91 1.62
N LEU A 82 -19.77 -1.65 1.70
CA LEU A 82 -18.47 -1.14 2.16
C LEU A 82 -17.99 0.03 1.28
N ALA A 83 -18.15 -0.09 -0.03
CA ALA A 83 -17.78 0.97 -0.97
C ALA A 83 -18.72 2.20 -0.84
N ALA A 84 -20.01 1.97 -0.66
CA ALA A 84 -20.99 3.06 -0.45
C ALA A 84 -20.77 3.82 0.87
N SER A 85 -20.19 3.16 1.88
CA SER A 85 -19.82 3.76 3.17
C SER A 85 -18.38 4.30 3.18
N ASP A 86 -17.72 4.38 2.03
CA ASP A 86 -16.33 4.86 1.89
C ASP A 86 -15.28 4.09 2.73
N ILE A 87 -15.60 2.89 3.20
CA ILE A 87 -14.68 2.06 3.99
C ILE A 87 -13.63 1.39 3.08
N ILE A 88 -14.06 0.99 1.88
CA ILE A 88 -13.17 0.43 0.86
C ILE A 88 -13.23 1.23 -0.43
N GLU A 89 -12.17 1.11 -1.23
CA GLU A 89 -12.11 1.62 -2.59
C GLU A 89 -11.65 0.54 -3.56
N LYS A 90 -11.95 0.73 -4.83
CA LYS A 90 -11.44 -0.11 -5.91
C LYS A 90 -10.30 0.61 -6.60
N ALA A 91 -9.06 0.15 -6.36
CA ALA A 91 -7.89 0.59 -7.10
C ALA A 91 -7.86 -0.12 -8.45
N VAL A 92 -7.85 0.64 -9.54
CA VAL A 92 -7.81 0.11 -10.91
C VAL A 92 -6.40 0.17 -11.48
N SER A 93 -6.07 -0.78 -12.36
CA SER A 93 -4.78 -0.78 -13.04
C SER A 93 -4.63 0.44 -13.95
N PHE A 94 -3.42 0.97 -14.05
CA PHE A 94 -3.07 2.11 -14.92
C PHE A 94 -3.60 1.96 -16.36
N GLU A 95 -3.55 0.76 -16.93
CA GLU A 95 -4.01 0.45 -18.29
C GLU A 95 -5.51 0.71 -18.51
N THR A 96 -6.31 0.60 -17.45
CA THR A 96 -7.76 0.78 -17.54
C THR A 96 -8.18 2.25 -17.50
N GLY A 97 -7.21 3.16 -17.44
CA GLY A 97 -7.46 4.59 -17.42
C GLY A 97 -8.19 5.09 -16.18
N GLY A 98 -8.23 4.28 -15.12
CA GLY A 98 -8.89 4.66 -13.88
C GLY A 98 -10.43 4.58 -13.92
N TRP A 99 -11.02 3.89 -14.89
CA TRP A 99 -12.48 3.78 -14.99
C TRP A 99 -13.03 2.90 -13.86
N GLU A 100 -14.01 3.41 -13.13
CA GLU A 100 -14.63 2.73 -11.97
C GLU A 100 -15.16 1.34 -12.29
N ASN A 101 -15.63 1.13 -13.52
CA ASN A 101 -16.18 -0.14 -14.01
C ASN A 101 -15.12 -1.07 -14.64
N ALA A 102 -13.84 -0.75 -14.52
CA ALA A 102 -12.80 -1.61 -15.04
C ALA A 102 -12.86 -3.01 -14.40
N LYS A 103 -12.82 -4.04 -15.23
CA LYS A 103 -12.87 -5.43 -14.75
C LYS A 103 -11.61 -5.78 -13.93
N LYS A 104 -10.46 -5.18 -14.29
CA LYS A 104 -9.19 -5.35 -13.57
C LYS A 104 -9.09 -4.29 -12.47
N GLY A 105 -8.80 -4.71 -11.26
CA GLY A 105 -8.61 -3.83 -10.11
C GLY A 105 -8.64 -4.63 -8.83
N VAL A 106 -8.15 -4.04 -7.78
CA VAL A 106 -8.07 -4.62 -6.44
C VAL A 106 -8.85 -3.75 -5.46
N TYR A 107 -9.38 -4.37 -4.41
CA TYR A 107 -10.06 -3.66 -3.35
C TYR A 107 -9.09 -3.35 -2.21
N ARG A 108 -9.19 -2.15 -1.66
CA ARG A 108 -8.36 -1.66 -0.55
C ARG A 108 -9.23 -1.02 0.52
N ILE A 109 -8.83 -1.16 1.76
CA ILE A 109 -9.42 -0.38 2.85
C ILE A 109 -8.83 1.03 2.76
N ARG A 110 -9.68 2.05 2.73
CA ARG A 110 -9.27 3.46 2.53
C ARG A 110 -8.53 4.05 3.73
N ASP A 111 -9.02 3.78 4.93
CA ASP A 111 -8.39 4.27 6.15
C ASP A 111 -7.21 3.38 6.53
N ASN A 112 -6.01 3.96 6.59
CA ASN A 112 -4.77 3.23 6.85
C ASN A 112 -4.75 2.62 8.26
N TYR A 113 -5.36 3.30 9.24
CA TYR A 113 -5.44 2.76 10.60
C TYR A 113 -6.41 1.57 10.67
N VAL A 114 -7.56 1.66 10.03
CA VAL A 114 -8.52 0.53 9.93
C VAL A 114 -7.85 -0.65 9.22
N ASN A 115 -7.09 -0.40 8.15
CA ASN A 115 -6.32 -1.45 7.47
C ASN A 115 -5.29 -2.11 8.39
N PHE A 116 -4.52 -1.30 9.14
CA PHE A 116 -3.54 -1.78 10.13
C PHE A 116 -4.21 -2.65 11.21
N TRP A 117 -5.35 -2.20 11.72
CA TRP A 117 -6.12 -2.90 12.76
C TRP A 117 -6.60 -4.28 12.28
N PHE A 118 -7.21 -4.35 11.09
CA PHE A 118 -7.64 -5.61 10.49
C PHE A 118 -6.48 -6.52 10.08
N ARG A 119 -5.32 -5.95 9.75
CA ARG A 119 -4.14 -6.72 9.38
C ARG A 119 -3.50 -7.40 10.58
N PHE A 120 -3.33 -6.69 11.68
CA PHE A 120 -2.49 -7.12 12.78
C PHE A 120 -3.23 -7.39 14.09
N ILE A 121 -4.32 -6.68 14.36
CA ILE A 121 -4.98 -6.70 15.67
C ILE A 121 -6.21 -7.60 15.66
N TYR A 122 -7.12 -7.39 14.72
CA TYR A 122 -8.37 -8.15 14.66
C TYR A 122 -8.18 -9.67 14.66
N PRO A 123 -7.24 -10.27 13.90
CA PRO A 123 -7.03 -11.71 13.91
C PRO A 123 -6.54 -12.28 15.25
N HIS A 124 -6.04 -11.40 16.13
CA HIS A 124 -5.37 -11.76 17.39
C HIS A 124 -5.98 -11.05 18.61
N LEU A 125 -7.26 -10.65 18.57
CA LEU A 125 -7.92 -9.90 19.65
C LEU A 125 -7.82 -10.62 21.01
N SER A 126 -7.96 -11.94 21.07
CA SER A 126 -7.81 -12.68 22.32
C SER A 126 -6.40 -12.52 22.93
N ALA A 127 -5.36 -12.53 22.09
CA ALA A 127 -3.99 -12.31 22.53
C ALA A 127 -3.78 -10.88 23.06
N LEU A 128 -4.41 -9.88 22.42
CA LEU A 128 -4.33 -8.48 22.85
C LEU A 128 -4.86 -8.29 24.30
N TYR A 129 -5.84 -9.09 24.72
CA TYR A 129 -6.38 -9.01 26.09
C TYR A 129 -5.49 -9.73 27.12
N MET A 130 -4.62 -10.65 26.68
CA MET A 130 -3.84 -11.53 27.54
C MET A 130 -2.36 -11.17 27.64
N MET A 131 -1.85 -10.43 26.66
CA MET A 131 -0.42 -10.06 26.54
C MET A 131 -0.20 -8.59 26.86
N SER A 132 1.05 -8.22 27.18
CA SER A 132 1.46 -6.82 27.20
C SER A 132 1.45 -6.24 25.77
N ALA A 133 1.38 -4.91 25.65
CA ALA A 133 1.41 -4.26 24.34
C ALA A 133 2.72 -4.55 23.57
N GLU A 134 3.83 -4.61 24.29
CA GLU A 134 5.17 -4.90 23.76
C GLU A 134 5.27 -6.32 23.25
N GLU A 135 4.83 -7.32 24.02
CA GLU A 135 4.80 -8.74 23.60
C GLU A 135 3.89 -8.94 22.39
N PHE A 136 2.73 -8.29 22.37
CA PHE A 136 1.82 -8.34 21.24
C PHE A 136 2.46 -7.77 19.98
N TYR A 137 3.12 -6.61 20.10
CA TYR A 137 3.83 -5.98 18.99
C TYR A 137 4.90 -6.91 18.41
N ASP A 138 5.79 -7.43 19.26
CA ASP A 138 6.91 -8.27 18.86
C ASP A 138 6.45 -9.59 18.20
N THR A 139 5.31 -10.13 18.66
CA THR A 139 4.79 -11.41 18.17
C THR A 139 4.00 -11.25 16.87
N TYR A 140 3.14 -10.24 16.75
CA TYR A 140 2.13 -10.18 15.69
C TYR A 140 2.32 -9.01 14.70
N ILE A 141 3.03 -7.96 15.07
CA ILE A 141 3.17 -6.76 14.22
C ILE A 141 4.55 -6.71 13.57
N GLU A 142 5.61 -6.75 14.37
CA GLU A 142 6.99 -6.58 13.89
C GLU A 142 7.36 -7.50 12.73
N PRO A 143 7.04 -8.82 12.76
CA PRO A 143 7.43 -9.74 11.69
C PRO A 143 6.84 -9.40 10.31
N GLY A 144 5.70 -8.72 10.27
CA GLY A 144 5.00 -8.37 9.03
C GLY A 144 5.03 -6.88 8.70
N LEU A 145 5.63 -6.05 9.54
CA LEU A 145 5.50 -4.59 9.45
C LEU A 145 6.18 -4.03 8.20
N ASN A 146 7.38 -4.48 7.87
CA ASN A 146 8.12 -3.98 6.70
C ASN A 146 7.40 -4.32 5.40
N THR A 147 6.92 -5.55 5.23
CA THR A 147 6.09 -5.94 4.08
C THR A 147 4.80 -5.10 4.01
N TYR A 148 4.20 -4.81 5.17
CA TYR A 148 3.02 -3.95 5.25
C TYR A 148 3.31 -2.52 4.83
N LEU A 149 4.42 -1.94 5.28
CA LEU A 149 4.81 -0.57 4.98
C LEU A 149 5.22 -0.36 3.53
N ASN A 150 5.79 -1.38 2.87
CA ASN A 150 6.21 -1.30 1.47
C ASN A 150 5.09 -0.80 0.54
N ARG A 151 3.86 -1.25 0.75
CA ARG A 151 2.70 -0.80 -0.04
C ARG A 151 2.37 0.69 0.12
N TYR A 152 2.66 1.28 1.30
CA TYR A 152 2.43 2.70 1.56
C TYR A 152 3.59 3.55 1.07
N PHE A 153 4.79 3.00 1.03
CA PHE A 153 5.95 3.65 0.47
C PHE A 153 5.75 4.01 -1.00
N VAL A 154 5.09 3.15 -1.78
CA VAL A 154 4.68 3.49 -3.15
C VAL A 154 3.86 4.78 -3.21
N GLY A 155 2.95 4.98 -2.27
CA GLY A 155 2.16 6.23 -2.17
C GLY A 155 3.04 7.45 -1.89
N VAL A 156 4.00 7.33 -0.98
CA VAL A 156 4.97 8.40 -0.66
C VAL A 156 5.80 8.74 -1.90
N CYS A 157 6.31 7.75 -2.61
CA CYS A 157 7.06 7.96 -3.86
C CYS A 157 6.21 8.65 -4.94
N MET A 158 4.93 8.31 -5.05
CA MET A 158 4.01 8.99 -5.96
C MET A 158 3.79 10.46 -5.57
N GLU A 159 3.60 10.76 -4.29
CA GLU A 159 3.47 12.13 -3.79
C GLU A 159 4.73 12.94 -4.07
N TYR A 160 5.90 12.37 -3.87
CA TYR A 160 7.17 12.99 -4.21
C TYR A 160 7.29 13.30 -5.72
N LEU A 161 6.94 12.36 -6.59
CA LEU A 161 6.91 12.62 -8.03
C LEU A 161 5.92 13.73 -8.41
N TRP A 162 4.75 13.80 -7.76
CA TRP A 162 3.83 14.92 -7.95
C TRP A 162 4.43 16.25 -7.50
N LEU A 163 5.15 16.28 -6.39
CA LEU A 163 5.86 17.49 -5.92
C LEU A 163 6.92 17.93 -6.93
N LEU A 164 7.74 17.01 -7.44
CA LEU A 164 8.72 17.30 -8.48
C LEU A 164 8.05 17.79 -9.78
N ASN A 165 6.90 17.20 -10.14
CA ASN A 165 6.12 17.63 -11.31
C ASN A 165 5.62 19.06 -11.17
N LEU A 166 5.07 19.43 -10.01
CA LEU A 166 4.60 20.78 -9.71
C LEU A 166 5.72 21.81 -9.71
N THR A 167 6.93 21.41 -9.33
CA THR A 167 8.11 22.29 -9.28
C THR A 167 8.94 22.28 -10.56
N GLY A 168 8.50 21.56 -11.61
CA GLY A 168 9.19 21.47 -12.91
C GLY A 168 10.54 20.77 -12.87
N LYS A 169 10.77 19.90 -11.88
CA LYS A 169 12.04 19.17 -11.68
C LYS A 169 12.09 17.80 -12.34
N LEU A 170 11.01 17.39 -13.01
CA LEU A 170 10.97 16.11 -13.75
C LEU A 170 11.36 16.31 -15.22
N PRO A 171 11.94 15.29 -15.85
CA PRO A 171 12.30 15.33 -17.27
C PRO A 171 11.07 15.30 -18.20
N LEU A 172 9.88 14.98 -17.68
CA LEU A 172 8.61 15.04 -18.39
C LEU A 172 7.51 15.58 -17.48
N HIS A 173 6.49 16.22 -18.05
CA HIS A 173 5.35 16.74 -17.30
C HIS A 173 4.27 15.67 -17.13
N ILE A 174 4.10 15.17 -15.90
CA ILE A 174 3.14 14.10 -15.58
C ILE A 174 1.70 14.61 -15.72
N LYS A 175 0.90 13.91 -16.53
CA LYS A 175 -0.55 14.14 -16.67
C LYS A 175 -1.37 13.14 -15.83
N LYS A 176 -0.93 11.89 -15.79
CA LYS A 176 -1.56 10.84 -15.01
C LYS A 176 -0.49 9.90 -14.42
N MET A 177 -0.80 9.33 -13.27
CA MET A 177 0.08 8.38 -12.58
C MET A 177 -0.76 7.29 -11.91
N GLY A 178 -0.21 6.10 -11.79
CA GLY A 178 -0.85 4.97 -11.12
C GLY A 178 0.02 3.73 -11.11
N THR A 179 -0.53 2.64 -10.63
CA THR A 179 0.11 1.32 -10.53
C THR A 179 -0.44 0.40 -11.62
N TRP A 180 0.40 -0.35 -12.31
CA TRP A 180 -0.08 -1.43 -13.16
C TRP A 180 -0.21 -2.71 -12.34
N ILE A 181 -1.40 -3.35 -12.42
CA ILE A 181 -1.73 -4.56 -11.68
C ILE A 181 -1.84 -5.72 -12.66
N GLY A 182 -0.86 -6.59 -12.63
CA GLY A 182 -0.80 -7.79 -13.47
C GLY A 182 -1.41 -9.02 -12.81
N LYS A 183 -1.37 -10.13 -13.54
CA LYS A 183 -1.76 -11.44 -13.01
C LYS A 183 -0.66 -12.02 -12.11
N THR A 184 0.60 -11.82 -12.50
CA THR A 184 1.79 -12.37 -11.84
C THR A 184 2.87 -11.31 -11.75
N GLY A 185 2.65 -10.24 -11.02
CA GLY A 185 3.55 -9.11 -10.82
C GLY A 185 2.89 -7.78 -11.10
N ASN A 186 3.47 -6.72 -10.57
CA ASN A 186 2.98 -5.36 -10.68
C ASN A 186 4.10 -4.43 -11.14
N ILE A 187 3.73 -3.22 -11.54
CA ILE A 187 4.66 -2.09 -11.67
C ILE A 187 4.17 -1.04 -10.68
N ASP A 188 5.01 -0.66 -9.74
CA ASP A 188 4.63 0.20 -8.63
C ASP A 188 4.14 1.55 -9.11
N ILE A 189 4.90 2.21 -9.98
CA ILE A 189 4.57 3.52 -10.53
C ILE A 189 4.69 3.51 -12.05
N ILE A 190 3.65 4.00 -12.70
CA ILE A 190 3.69 4.43 -14.10
C ILE A 190 3.15 5.84 -14.13
N ALA A 191 3.96 6.78 -14.60
CA ALA A 191 3.56 8.15 -14.82
C ALA A 191 3.69 8.49 -16.32
N GLN A 192 2.69 9.16 -16.88
CA GLN A 192 2.62 9.43 -18.32
C GLN A 192 2.29 10.89 -18.58
N ASN A 193 2.95 11.46 -19.59
CA ASN A 193 2.65 12.80 -20.10
C ASN A 193 1.58 12.77 -21.22
N GLU A 194 1.29 13.91 -21.83
CA GLU A 194 0.28 14.07 -22.89
C GLU A 194 0.66 13.35 -24.19
N VAL A 195 1.95 13.24 -24.51
CA VAL A 195 2.45 12.59 -25.71
C VAL A 195 2.78 11.10 -25.51
N ARG A 196 2.33 10.53 -24.36
CA ARG A 196 2.48 9.11 -23.99
C ARG A 196 3.92 8.65 -23.72
N GLU A 197 4.81 9.57 -23.38
CA GLU A 197 6.07 9.18 -22.77
C GLU A 197 5.84 8.74 -21.32
N ASN A 198 6.56 7.72 -20.90
CA ASN A 198 6.37 7.10 -19.58
C ASN A 198 7.62 7.24 -18.71
N LEU A 199 7.37 7.58 -17.45
CA LEU A 199 8.28 7.36 -16.34
C LEU A 199 7.78 6.14 -15.58
N VAL A 200 8.68 5.19 -15.29
CA VAL A 200 8.35 3.97 -14.54
C VAL A 200 9.14 3.98 -13.23
N GLY A 201 8.48 3.66 -12.13
CA GLY A 201 9.06 3.61 -10.79
C GLY A 201 9.04 2.22 -10.18
N LEU A 202 10.12 1.88 -9.46
CA LEU A 202 10.27 0.74 -8.57
C LEU A 202 10.44 1.28 -7.16
N CYS A 203 9.72 0.74 -6.18
CA CYS A 203 9.74 1.20 -4.80
C CYS A 203 10.11 0.04 -3.87
N ASN A 204 11.18 0.22 -3.09
CA ASN A 204 11.65 -0.77 -2.13
C ASN A 204 11.74 -0.18 -0.72
N TRP A 205 10.83 -0.61 0.15
CA TRP A 205 10.90 -0.38 1.60
C TRP A 205 11.43 -1.60 2.35
N GLU A 206 11.09 -2.79 1.87
CA GLU A 206 11.20 -4.03 2.63
C GLU A 206 12.63 -4.58 2.72
N LYS A 207 13.36 -4.51 1.60
CA LYS A 207 14.71 -5.08 1.50
C LYS A 207 15.78 -4.03 1.79
N PRO A 208 16.96 -4.45 2.28
CA PRO A 208 18.04 -3.52 2.65
C PRO A 208 18.59 -2.71 1.48
N GLN A 209 18.37 -3.16 0.25
CA GLN A 209 18.80 -2.44 -0.95
C GLN A 209 17.92 -2.78 -2.16
N VAL A 210 17.86 -1.88 -3.14
CA VAL A 210 17.36 -2.19 -4.49
C VAL A 210 18.43 -2.98 -5.21
N THR A 211 18.07 -4.16 -5.75
CA THR A 211 18.99 -5.07 -6.44
C THR A 211 18.76 -5.10 -7.95
N MET A 212 19.74 -5.61 -8.70
CA MET A 212 19.59 -5.86 -10.14
C MET A 212 18.45 -6.84 -10.45
N GLU A 213 18.25 -7.86 -9.60
CA GLU A 213 17.13 -8.81 -9.73
C GLU A 213 15.77 -8.09 -9.71
N MET A 214 15.60 -7.09 -8.83
CA MET A 214 14.38 -6.28 -8.78
C MET A 214 14.19 -5.44 -10.04
N CYS A 215 15.28 -4.91 -10.60
CA CYS A 215 15.24 -4.20 -11.88
C CYS A 215 14.85 -5.12 -13.03
N GLU A 216 15.39 -6.34 -13.07
CA GLU A 216 15.04 -7.36 -14.07
C GLU A 216 13.56 -7.77 -13.96
N GLU A 217 13.05 -7.91 -12.74
CA GLU A 217 11.63 -8.17 -12.50
C GLU A 217 10.75 -7.01 -13.02
N LEU A 218 11.15 -5.76 -12.75
CA LEU A 218 10.47 -4.58 -13.30
C LEU A 218 10.43 -4.65 -14.83
N PHE A 219 11.56 -4.91 -15.50
CA PHE A 219 11.62 -5.00 -16.96
C PHE A 219 10.77 -6.16 -17.51
N ALA A 220 10.72 -7.30 -16.80
CA ALA A 220 9.86 -8.42 -17.16
C ALA A 220 8.37 -8.04 -17.04
N ASN A 221 7.99 -7.31 -16.00
CA ASN A 221 6.63 -6.82 -15.80
C ASN A 221 6.25 -5.76 -16.83
N MET A 222 7.17 -4.88 -17.22
CA MET A 222 6.96 -3.91 -18.31
C MET A 222 6.68 -4.62 -19.66
N LYS A 223 7.40 -5.70 -19.98
CA LYS A 223 7.12 -6.51 -21.18
C LYS A 223 5.71 -7.12 -21.14
N LYS A 224 5.28 -7.68 -19.98
CA LYS A 224 3.91 -8.19 -19.78
C LYS A 224 2.85 -7.11 -19.92
N ALA A 225 3.13 -5.92 -19.41
CA ALA A 225 2.26 -4.74 -19.47
C ALA A 225 2.25 -4.09 -20.87
N LYS A 226 3.21 -4.41 -21.74
CA LYS A 226 3.45 -3.74 -23.03
C LYS A 226 3.71 -2.25 -22.87
N ILE A 227 4.47 -1.88 -21.84
CA ILE A 227 4.84 -0.51 -21.52
C ILE A 227 6.33 -0.33 -21.79
N SER A 228 6.69 0.74 -22.49
CA SER A 228 8.06 1.24 -22.63
C SER A 228 8.25 2.43 -21.68
N ALA A 229 9.44 2.63 -21.15
CA ALA A 229 9.79 3.77 -20.33
C ALA A 229 10.84 4.65 -21.00
N ASN A 230 10.67 5.97 -20.87
CA ASN A 230 11.64 6.98 -21.23
C ASN A 230 12.57 7.25 -20.04
N TYR A 231 12.06 7.12 -18.81
CA TYR A 231 12.78 7.32 -17.55
C TYR A 231 12.41 6.26 -16.53
N TYR A 232 13.38 5.92 -15.66
CA TYR A 232 13.25 4.97 -14.57
C TYR A 232 13.59 5.66 -13.25
N PHE A 233 12.69 5.62 -12.28
CA PHE A 233 12.92 6.14 -10.94
C PHE A 233 12.93 4.98 -9.96
N LEU A 234 14.08 4.72 -9.34
CA LEU A 234 14.27 3.63 -8.39
C LEU A 234 14.31 4.23 -6.98
N PHE A 235 13.31 3.90 -6.19
CA PHE A 235 13.17 4.40 -4.83
C PHE A 235 13.60 3.34 -3.83
N SER A 236 14.45 3.70 -2.88
CA SER A 236 14.89 2.84 -1.79
C SER A 236 14.70 3.52 -0.44
N ALA A 237 14.10 2.82 0.53
CA ALA A 237 14.09 3.27 1.91
C ALA A 237 15.48 3.18 2.57
N SER A 238 16.46 2.55 1.91
CA SER A 238 17.79 2.31 2.44
C SER A 238 18.86 2.61 1.39
N THR A 239 19.37 1.61 0.67
CA THR A 239 20.49 1.76 -0.26
C THR A 239 20.21 1.08 -1.61
N PHE A 240 21.23 1.13 -2.50
CA PHE A 240 21.23 0.49 -3.81
C PHE A 240 22.43 -0.45 -3.93
N GLU A 241 22.23 -1.57 -4.60
CA GLU A 241 23.33 -2.47 -4.99
C GLU A 241 24.30 -1.75 -5.91
N GLN A 242 25.61 -2.03 -5.80
CA GLN A 242 26.63 -1.37 -6.61
C GLN A 242 26.37 -1.49 -8.12
N ALA A 243 25.90 -2.64 -8.57
CA ALA A 243 25.56 -2.85 -9.97
C ALA A 243 24.39 -1.94 -10.45
N VAL A 244 23.42 -1.61 -9.58
CA VAL A 244 22.32 -0.67 -9.88
C VAL A 244 22.87 0.76 -9.98
N VAL A 245 23.80 1.13 -9.09
CA VAL A 245 24.48 2.45 -9.14
C VAL A 245 25.25 2.59 -10.45
N GLU A 246 26.05 1.61 -10.82
CA GLU A 246 26.83 1.59 -12.07
C GLU A 246 25.92 1.67 -13.30
N MET A 247 24.79 0.97 -13.30
CA MET A 247 23.77 1.08 -14.38
C MET A 247 23.23 2.50 -14.49
N ALA A 248 22.94 3.16 -13.38
CA ALA A 248 22.42 4.54 -13.39
C ALA A 248 23.49 5.58 -13.79
N GLU A 249 24.76 5.32 -13.51
CA GLU A 249 25.87 6.16 -13.98
C GLU A 249 26.04 6.09 -15.50
N GLN A 250 25.86 4.89 -16.08
CA GLN A 250 26.02 4.63 -17.52
C GLN A 250 24.80 5.08 -18.33
N ASP A 251 23.59 4.98 -17.76
CA ASP A 251 22.34 5.35 -18.44
C ASP A 251 21.58 6.40 -17.64
N LYS A 252 21.63 7.64 -18.09
CA LYS A 252 21.01 8.81 -17.44
C LYS A 252 19.47 8.79 -17.41
N ARG A 253 18.86 7.79 -17.99
CA ARG A 253 17.41 7.55 -17.83
C ARG A 253 17.06 6.98 -16.46
N PHE A 254 18.04 6.42 -15.72
CA PHE A 254 17.85 5.90 -14.37
C PHE A 254 18.17 6.99 -13.34
N VAL A 255 17.22 7.20 -12.44
CA VAL A 255 17.32 8.13 -11.31
C VAL A 255 17.14 7.32 -10.03
N LEU A 256 18.10 7.39 -9.14
CA LEU A 256 18.09 6.73 -7.83
C LEU A 256 17.65 7.75 -6.78
N ILE A 257 16.68 7.39 -5.96
CA ILE A 257 16.13 8.26 -4.90
C ILE A 257 16.13 7.46 -3.59
N ASP A 258 16.81 7.95 -2.59
CA ASP A 258 16.79 7.38 -1.24
C ASP A 258 15.96 8.24 -0.25
N MET A 259 15.89 7.79 1.00
CA MET A 259 15.11 8.47 2.05
C MET A 259 15.61 9.87 2.39
N SER A 260 16.84 10.24 2.04
CA SER A 260 17.38 11.58 2.31
C SER A 260 16.84 12.63 1.32
N GLU A 261 16.29 12.18 0.21
CA GLU A 261 15.72 13.02 -0.84
C GLU A 261 14.19 13.13 -0.77
N LEU A 262 13.52 12.20 -0.06
CA LEU A 262 12.08 12.18 0.17
C LEU A 262 11.66 13.04 1.36
#